data_37db6915b7232c33b2ac6f3c724a187e
#
_entry.id   37db6915b7232c33b2ac6f3c724a187e
#
_cell.length_a   1.000
_cell.length_b   1.000
_cell.length_c   1.000
_cell.angle_alpha   90.00
_cell.angle_beta   90.00
_cell.angle_gamma   90.00
#
_symmetry.space_group_name_H-M   'P 1'
#
loop_
_entity.id
_entity.type
_entity.pdbx_description
1 polymer ?
#
loop_
_entity_poly.entity_id
_entity_poly.type
_entity_poly.pdbx_seq_one_letter_code
_entity_poly.pdbx_strand_id
1 'polypeptide(L)'
;MIEFHKDGTLPGMPNSLPGDALGGWRISTIFVFGSNEAGIHGAGAAKAAFEKYGAEWGNGYGPAGYSFAIPTKDKNINTLSLEKIKEYVDNFKRYTFFVNVHMNSVKWFVTRVGCGLAGYKDSQIAPMFKGAVNCSFAEEWKPYVSD
;
A
#
# COMPACT_ATOMS: atom_id res chain seq x y z
N MET A 1 -0.34 15.77 -3.02
CA MET A 1 -1.61 15.69 -3.77
C MET A 1 -2.22 14.33 -3.64
N ILE A 2 -3.54 14.25 -3.48
CA ILE A 2 -4.24 12.99 -3.40
C ILE A 2 -4.96 12.73 -4.70
N GLU A 3 -4.86 11.51 -5.19
CA GLU A 3 -5.56 11.10 -6.40
C GLU A 3 -6.48 9.94 -6.05
N PHE A 4 -7.35 9.55 -6.96
CA PHE A 4 -8.26 8.43 -6.76
C PHE A 4 -8.26 7.50 -7.96
N HIS A 5 -8.50 6.23 -7.71
CA HIS A 5 -8.56 5.22 -8.76
C HIS A 5 -9.76 4.31 -8.52
N LYS A 6 -10.14 3.58 -9.57
CA LYS A 6 -11.23 2.62 -9.45
C LYS A 6 -10.70 1.38 -8.75
N ASP A 7 -11.45 0.92 -7.72
CA ASP A 7 -11.04 -0.27 -6.97
C ASP A 7 -10.92 -1.48 -7.91
N GLY A 8 -9.92 -2.29 -7.66
CA GLY A 8 -9.64 -3.46 -8.47
C GLY A 8 -8.72 -3.21 -9.66
N THR A 9 -8.40 -1.94 -9.94
CA THR A 9 -7.43 -1.66 -10.99
C THR A 9 -6.02 -1.83 -10.43
N LEU A 10 -5.07 -2.06 -11.31
CA LEU A 10 -3.67 -2.19 -10.93
C LEU A 10 -2.85 -1.11 -11.61
N PRO A 11 -1.87 -0.54 -10.94
CA PRO A 11 -1.02 0.45 -11.58
C PRO A 11 -0.16 -0.25 -12.62
N GLY A 12 0.26 0.49 -13.64
CA GLY A 12 1.17 -0.05 -14.63
C GLY A 12 2.48 -0.47 -13.97
N MET A 13 3.13 -1.45 -14.57
CA MET A 13 4.43 -1.88 -14.06
C MET A 13 5.42 -0.74 -14.21
N PRO A 14 6.30 -0.58 -13.23
CA PRO A 14 7.33 0.41 -13.36
C PRO A 14 8.15 0.11 -14.61
N ASN A 15 8.52 1.16 -15.29
CA ASN A 15 9.26 0.98 -16.50
C ASN A 15 10.72 0.80 -16.17
N SER A 16 11.20 -0.40 -16.27
CA SER A 16 12.57 -0.70 -15.94
C SER A 16 13.46 -0.67 -17.16
N LEU A 17 13.10 0.06 -18.16
CA LEU A 17 13.86 0.14 -19.33
C LEU A 17 15.07 0.97 -19.25
N PRO A 18 15.83 0.94 -20.33
CA PRO A 18 17.08 1.65 -20.37
C PRO A 18 17.02 3.10 -19.99
N GLY A 19 15.89 3.68 -20.15
CA GLY A 19 15.73 5.04 -19.70
C GLY A 19 16.04 5.16 -18.25
N ASP A 20 15.85 4.08 -17.55
CA ASP A 20 16.12 4.08 -16.14
C ASP A 20 17.62 4.14 -15.91
N ALA A 21 18.39 3.80 -16.88
CA ALA A 21 19.81 3.93 -16.77
C ALA A 21 20.19 5.39 -16.56
N LEU A 22 19.26 6.26 -16.85
CA LEU A 22 19.54 7.66 -16.70
C LEU A 22 19.17 8.03 -15.31
N GLY A 23 18.78 7.11 -14.52
CA GLY A 23 18.42 7.50 -13.25
C GLY A 23 17.54 6.55 -12.53
N GLY A 24 17.16 5.57 -13.12
CA GLY A 24 16.46 4.50 -12.48
C GLY A 24 15.33 4.80 -11.53
N TRP A 25 15.28 5.97 -11.04
CA TRP A 25 14.34 6.24 -10.07
C TRP A 25 13.22 7.05 -10.55
N ARG A 26 13.00 7.04 -11.82
CA ARG A 26 11.90 7.73 -12.29
C ARG A 26 10.68 7.12 -11.91
N ILE A 27 10.51 6.17 -11.14
CA ILE A 27 9.33 5.71 -10.85
C ILE A 27 8.86 5.87 -9.85
N SER A 28 8.01 5.75 -9.67
CA SER A 28 7.59 5.58 -9.12
C SER A 28 6.32 5.41 -8.50
N THR A 29 5.60 4.42 -8.86
CA THR A 29 4.36 4.04 -8.21
C THR A 29 4.62 2.81 -7.37
N ILE A 30 4.31 2.92 -6.09
CA ILE A 30 4.48 1.82 -5.14
C ILE A 30 3.10 1.25 -4.81
N PHE A 31 2.92 -0.05 -4.98
CA PHE A 31 1.66 -0.74 -4.75
C PHE A 31 1.53 -1.07 -3.27
N VAL A 32 0.56 -0.47 -2.58
CA VAL A 32 0.37 -0.65 -1.14
C VAL A 32 -0.79 -1.61 -0.92
N PHE A 33 -0.55 -2.67 -0.19
CA PHE A 33 -1.51 -3.77 -0.06
C PHE A 33 -1.63 -4.31 1.36
N GLY A 34 -2.76 -4.93 1.65
CA GLY A 34 -2.97 -5.61 2.93
C GLY A 34 -2.26 -6.96 2.95
N SER A 35 -1.50 -7.21 3.98
CA SER A 35 -0.72 -8.43 4.15
C SER A 35 -1.04 -9.06 5.50
N ASN A 36 -0.19 -9.95 5.96
CA ASN A 36 -0.25 -10.53 7.29
C ASN A 36 1.15 -10.56 7.88
N GLU A 37 1.23 -10.71 9.17
CA GLU A 37 2.53 -10.65 9.88
C GLU A 37 3.47 -11.81 9.51
N ALA A 38 2.94 -12.88 8.92
CA ALA A 38 3.77 -13.98 8.45
C ALA A 38 4.32 -13.72 7.03
N GLY A 39 3.77 -12.74 6.32
CA GLY A 39 4.20 -12.43 4.96
C GLY A 39 3.78 -13.47 3.94
N ILE A 40 2.61 -14.10 4.14
CA ILE A 40 2.09 -15.07 3.19
C ILE A 40 1.23 -14.32 2.17
N HIS A 41 1.63 -14.36 0.91
CA HIS A 41 1.00 -13.55 -0.13
C HIS A 41 0.23 -14.41 -1.14
N GLY A 42 -0.66 -15.24 -0.65
CA GLY A 42 -1.32 -16.24 -1.48
C GLY A 42 -2.63 -15.86 -2.13
N ALA A 43 -3.19 -14.70 -1.82
CA ALA A 43 -4.51 -14.32 -2.35
C ALA A 43 -4.67 -12.82 -2.46
N GLY A 44 -5.62 -12.39 -3.29
CA GLY A 44 -6.02 -10.98 -3.39
C GLY A 44 -4.90 -10.04 -3.79
N ALA A 45 -4.90 -8.85 -3.21
CA ALA A 45 -3.89 -7.84 -3.51
C ALA A 45 -2.49 -8.30 -3.15
N ALA A 46 -2.34 -9.11 -2.10
CA ALA A 46 -1.05 -9.64 -1.70
C ALA A 46 -0.46 -10.56 -2.78
N LYS A 47 -1.30 -11.36 -3.43
CA LYS A 47 -0.87 -12.21 -4.53
C LYS A 47 -0.40 -11.36 -5.70
N ALA A 48 -1.16 -10.32 -6.05
CA ALA A 48 -0.78 -9.41 -7.13
C ALA A 48 0.54 -8.72 -6.80
N ALA A 49 0.74 -8.30 -5.55
CA ALA A 49 1.98 -7.67 -5.13
C ALA A 49 3.16 -8.61 -5.28
N PHE A 50 2.98 -9.87 -4.89
CA PHE A 50 4.04 -10.87 -4.99
C PHE A 50 4.37 -11.17 -6.46
N GLU A 51 3.35 -11.33 -7.28
CA GLU A 51 3.56 -11.71 -8.69
C GLU A 51 4.02 -10.56 -9.58
N LYS A 52 3.63 -9.34 -9.27
CA LYS A 52 3.84 -8.22 -10.18
C LYS A 52 4.64 -7.05 -9.65
N TYR A 53 4.71 -6.88 -8.36
CA TYR A 53 5.31 -5.67 -7.78
C TYR A 53 6.47 -5.93 -6.82
N GLY A 54 6.98 -7.13 -6.80
CA GLY A 54 8.20 -7.44 -6.05
C GLY A 54 8.04 -7.63 -4.55
N ALA A 55 6.81 -7.86 -4.08
CA ALA A 55 6.63 -8.19 -2.67
C ALA A 55 7.34 -9.50 -2.36
N GLU A 56 7.91 -9.57 -1.17
CA GLU A 56 8.69 -10.75 -0.78
C GLU A 56 7.89 -11.66 0.13
N TRP A 57 7.98 -12.95 -0.13
CA TRP A 57 7.36 -13.95 0.73
C TRP A 57 8.09 -13.93 2.08
N GLY A 58 7.33 -13.89 3.16
CA GLY A 58 7.90 -13.78 4.49
C GLY A 58 8.03 -12.36 5.01
N ASN A 59 7.82 -11.36 4.14
CA ASN A 59 7.87 -9.97 4.54
C ASN A 59 6.45 -9.41 4.64
N GLY A 60 5.90 -9.36 5.83
CA GLY A 60 4.52 -8.92 6.07
C GLY A 60 4.36 -7.42 6.28
N TYR A 61 5.43 -6.68 6.47
CA TYR A 61 5.34 -5.25 6.66
C TYR A 61 6.49 -4.54 5.97
N GLY A 62 6.18 -3.45 5.31
CA GLY A 62 7.18 -2.54 4.79
C GLY A 62 7.46 -2.70 3.30
N PRO A 63 8.44 -1.97 2.82
CA PRO A 63 8.74 -1.93 1.38
C PRO A 63 9.47 -3.18 0.91
N ALA A 64 9.14 -3.59 -0.30
CA ALA A 64 9.88 -4.63 -1.03
C ALA A 64 9.60 -4.43 -2.51
N GLY A 65 10.64 -4.25 -3.31
CA GLY A 65 10.48 -3.97 -4.73
C GLY A 65 9.65 -2.71 -4.94
N TYR A 66 8.57 -2.83 -5.70
CA TYR A 66 7.67 -1.72 -5.95
C TYR A 66 6.37 -1.89 -5.16
N SER A 67 6.46 -2.46 -3.98
CA SER A 67 5.31 -2.69 -3.12
C SER A 67 5.59 -2.25 -1.68
N PHE A 68 4.51 -2.08 -0.91
CA PHE A 68 4.61 -1.81 0.51
C PHE A 68 3.49 -2.60 1.20
N ALA A 69 3.88 -3.48 2.10
CA ALA A 69 2.94 -4.36 2.80
C ALA A 69 2.47 -3.74 4.10
N ILE A 70 1.16 -3.77 4.36
CA ILE A 70 0.58 -3.33 5.62
C ILE A 70 -0.17 -4.52 6.21
N PRO A 71 0.29 -5.10 7.33
CA PRO A 71 -0.39 -6.26 7.89
C PRO A 71 -1.78 -5.91 8.39
N THR A 72 -2.74 -6.77 8.07
CA THR A 72 -4.10 -6.68 8.59
C THR A 72 -4.49 -7.96 9.32
N LYS A 73 -3.61 -8.97 9.26
CA LYS A 73 -3.79 -10.25 9.96
C LYS A 73 -2.48 -10.61 10.65
N ASP A 74 -2.58 -11.38 11.73
CA ASP A 74 -1.41 -11.83 12.47
C ASP A 74 -0.74 -13.04 11.81
N LYS A 75 0.25 -13.63 12.49
CA LYS A 75 0.99 -14.77 11.94
C LYS A 75 0.13 -16.01 11.74
N ASN A 76 -0.98 -16.09 12.44
CA ASN A 76 -1.89 -17.24 12.33
C ASN A 76 -3.09 -16.91 11.43
N ILE A 77 -2.97 -15.83 10.68
CA ILE A 77 -3.99 -15.39 9.72
C ILE A 77 -5.31 -14.98 10.41
N ASN A 78 -5.23 -14.58 11.65
CA ASN A 78 -6.37 -13.99 12.34
C ASN A 78 -6.33 -12.49 12.15
N THR A 79 -7.50 -11.87 11.96
CA THR A 79 -7.61 -10.43 11.73
C THR A 79 -7.05 -9.65 12.92
N LEU A 80 -6.17 -8.68 12.63
CA LEU A 80 -5.63 -7.82 13.67
C LEU A 80 -6.69 -6.81 14.14
N SER A 81 -6.52 -6.30 15.35
CA SER A 81 -7.40 -5.26 15.85
C SER A 81 -7.21 -3.98 15.05
N LEU A 82 -8.21 -3.10 15.06
CA LEU A 82 -8.09 -1.80 14.41
C LEU A 82 -6.94 -0.98 15.00
N GLU A 83 -6.70 -1.09 16.31
CA GLU A 83 -5.61 -0.38 16.95
C GLU A 83 -4.26 -0.82 16.39
N LYS A 84 -4.09 -2.12 16.18
CA LYS A 84 -2.83 -2.65 15.66
C LYS A 84 -2.64 -2.24 14.20
N ILE A 85 -3.69 -2.32 13.41
CA ILE A 85 -3.63 -1.89 12.01
C ILE A 85 -3.28 -0.41 11.96
N LYS A 86 -3.86 0.40 12.85
CA LYS A 86 -3.56 1.83 12.89
C LYS A 86 -2.09 2.09 13.15
N GLU A 87 -1.46 1.31 14.02
CA GLU A 87 -0.03 1.46 14.26
C GLU A 87 0.77 1.25 12.98
N TYR A 88 0.43 0.21 12.21
CA TYR A 88 1.11 -0.05 10.94
C TYR A 88 0.84 1.06 9.92
N VAL A 89 -0.40 1.56 9.86
CA VAL A 89 -0.75 2.65 8.95
C VAL A 89 -0.02 3.94 9.33
N ASP A 90 0.08 4.24 10.61
CA ASP A 90 0.82 5.42 11.08
C ASP A 90 2.29 5.33 10.70
N ASN A 91 2.88 4.14 10.80
CA ASN A 91 4.26 3.93 10.37
C ASN A 91 4.40 4.11 8.85
N PHE A 92 3.43 3.60 8.09
CA PHE A 92 3.40 3.80 6.64
C PHE A 92 3.36 5.31 6.32
N LYS A 93 2.51 6.07 6.99
CA LYS A 93 2.38 7.51 6.75
C LYS A 93 3.70 8.23 7.02
N ARG A 94 4.38 7.88 8.10
CA ARG A 94 5.70 8.46 8.41
C ARG A 94 6.71 8.10 7.34
N TYR A 95 6.67 6.88 6.86
CA TYR A 95 7.58 6.42 5.81
C TYR A 95 7.33 7.19 4.51
N THR A 96 6.06 7.36 4.11
CA THR A 96 5.74 8.10 2.88
C THR A 96 6.18 9.55 3.00
N PHE A 97 5.99 10.16 4.14
CA PHE A 97 6.41 11.54 4.36
C PHE A 97 7.93 11.65 4.20
N PHE A 98 8.68 10.75 4.83
CA PHE A 98 10.13 10.74 4.75
C PHE A 98 10.60 10.55 3.31
N VAL A 99 10.04 9.59 2.60
CA VAL A 99 10.42 9.34 1.22
C VAL A 99 10.13 10.55 0.35
N ASN A 100 8.97 11.17 0.52
CA ASN A 100 8.57 12.26 -0.35
C ASN A 100 9.31 13.58 -0.07
N VAL A 101 9.94 13.70 1.08
CA VAL A 101 10.83 14.83 1.34
C VAL A 101 12.05 14.73 0.42
N HIS A 102 12.51 13.50 0.16
CA HIS A 102 13.70 13.29 -0.66
C HIS A 102 13.37 12.94 -2.11
N MET A 103 12.22 12.32 -2.35
CA MET A 103 11.83 11.81 -3.65
C MET A 103 10.35 12.06 -3.90
N ASN A 104 10.00 13.31 -4.15
CA ASN A 104 8.58 13.68 -4.27
C ASN A 104 7.89 13.13 -5.53
N SER A 105 8.62 12.44 -6.40
CA SER A 105 8.01 11.81 -7.56
C SER A 105 7.40 10.44 -7.24
N VAL A 106 7.60 9.92 -6.04
CA VAL A 106 7.05 8.62 -5.67
C VAL A 106 5.57 8.77 -5.35
N LYS A 107 4.75 7.90 -5.96
CA LYS A 107 3.32 7.83 -5.68
C LYS A 107 2.99 6.52 -5.03
N TRP A 108 2.01 6.54 -4.15
CA TRP A 108 1.60 5.36 -3.39
C TRP A 108 0.20 4.94 -3.84
N PHE A 109 0.11 3.83 -4.55
CA PHE A 109 -1.17 3.31 -5.04
C PHE A 109 -1.74 2.43 -3.94
N VAL A 110 -2.66 2.98 -3.15
CA VAL A 110 -3.16 2.31 -1.95
C VAL A 110 -4.44 1.54 -2.27
N THR A 111 -4.39 0.23 -2.08
CA THR A 111 -5.58 -0.62 -2.23
C THR A 111 -6.47 -0.46 -1.00
N ARG A 112 -7.66 -1.04 -1.02
CA ARG A 112 -8.57 -0.98 0.13
C ARG A 112 -8.09 -1.93 1.23
N VAL A 113 -6.97 -1.55 1.83
CA VAL A 113 -6.31 -2.34 2.88
C VAL A 113 -7.29 -2.67 4.01
N GLY A 114 -7.35 -3.94 4.39
CA GLY A 114 -8.20 -4.38 5.50
C GLY A 114 -9.68 -4.54 5.17
N CYS A 115 -10.10 -4.16 3.96
CA CYS A 115 -11.51 -4.17 3.59
C CYS A 115 -11.90 -5.39 2.72
N GLY A 116 -10.96 -6.27 2.47
CA GLY A 116 -11.23 -7.51 1.75
C GLY A 116 -11.34 -8.68 2.73
N LEU A 117 -10.38 -9.59 2.66
CA LEU A 117 -10.41 -10.80 3.49
C LEU A 117 -10.35 -10.51 5.00
N ALA A 118 -9.78 -9.39 5.41
CA ALA A 118 -9.74 -9.03 6.83
C ALA A 118 -11.12 -8.61 7.36
N GLY A 119 -12.00 -8.18 6.47
CA GLY A 119 -13.41 -7.98 6.83
C GLY A 119 -13.80 -6.64 7.43
N TYR A 120 -12.91 -5.66 7.47
CA TYR A 120 -13.29 -4.35 7.98
C TYR A 120 -13.99 -3.51 6.91
N LYS A 121 -14.67 -2.46 7.35
CA LYS A 121 -15.39 -1.55 6.46
C LYS A 121 -14.48 -0.38 6.08
N ASP A 122 -14.75 0.22 4.93
CA ASP A 122 -14.02 1.41 4.50
C ASP A 122 -14.03 2.50 5.57
N SER A 123 -15.16 2.69 6.24
CA SER A 123 -15.29 3.70 7.30
C SER A 123 -14.38 3.44 8.50
N GLN A 124 -13.91 2.21 8.66
CA GLN A 124 -13.04 1.86 9.79
C GLN A 124 -11.56 2.01 9.45
N ILE A 125 -11.19 1.78 8.22
CA ILE A 125 -9.78 1.76 7.80
C ILE A 125 -9.38 3.05 7.09
N ALA A 126 -10.20 3.52 6.15
CA ALA A 126 -9.81 4.66 5.31
C ALA A 126 -9.41 5.91 6.10
N PRO A 127 -10.13 6.27 7.18
CA PRO A 127 -9.72 7.46 7.93
C PRO A 127 -8.31 7.39 8.51
N MET A 128 -7.78 6.19 8.71
CA MET A 128 -6.42 6.01 9.22
C MET A 128 -5.39 6.58 8.26
N PHE A 129 -5.72 6.63 6.95
CA PHE A 129 -4.80 7.08 5.92
C PHE A 129 -4.88 8.58 5.65
N LYS A 130 -5.80 9.27 6.31
CA LYS A 130 -5.94 10.71 6.11
C LYS A 130 -4.63 11.40 6.49
N GLY A 131 -4.18 12.28 5.62
CA GLY A 131 -2.91 12.98 5.83
C GLY A 131 -1.71 12.30 5.19
N ALA A 132 -1.87 11.09 4.63
CA ALA A 132 -0.78 10.46 3.90
C ALA A 132 -0.51 11.26 2.61
N VAL A 133 0.76 11.34 2.22
CA VAL A 133 1.15 12.19 1.09
C VAL A 133 1.32 11.40 -0.21
N ASN A 134 1.02 12.04 -1.32
CA ASN A 134 1.16 11.49 -2.68
C ASN A 134 0.50 10.13 -2.89
N CYS A 135 -0.65 9.92 -2.27
CA CYS A 135 -1.37 8.67 -2.40
C CYS A 135 -2.47 8.75 -3.43
N SER A 136 -2.72 7.62 -4.11
CA SER A 136 -3.92 7.40 -4.88
C SER A 136 -4.75 6.39 -4.11
N PHE A 137 -5.98 6.73 -3.74
CA PHE A 137 -6.86 5.86 -2.99
C PHE A 137 -8.01 5.37 -3.85
N ALA A 138 -8.63 4.26 -3.47
CA ALA A 138 -9.84 3.81 -4.15
C ALA A 138 -10.92 4.89 -4.03
N GLU A 139 -11.74 5.05 -5.06
CA GLU A 139 -12.79 6.06 -5.08
C GLU A 139 -13.73 5.95 -3.88
N GLU A 140 -13.97 4.73 -3.41
CA GLU A 140 -14.80 4.47 -2.24
C GLU A 140 -14.27 5.15 -0.98
N TRP A 141 -12.99 5.44 -0.93
CA TRP A 141 -12.37 6.05 0.24
C TRP A 141 -12.42 7.57 0.23
N LYS A 142 -12.89 8.17 -0.88
CA LYS A 142 -12.88 9.62 -1.01
C LYS A 142 -13.53 10.36 0.18
N PRO A 143 -14.69 9.93 0.69
CA PRO A 143 -15.29 10.65 1.82
C PRO A 143 -14.47 10.63 3.10
N TYR A 144 -13.51 9.71 3.21
CA TYR A 144 -12.78 9.51 4.45
C TYR A 144 -11.38 10.09 4.45
N VAL A 145 -10.82 10.33 3.29
CA VAL A 145 -9.42 10.79 3.16
C VAL A 145 -9.30 12.21 2.62
N SER A 146 -10.37 12.74 2.06
CA SER A 146 -10.37 14.12 1.56
C SER A 146 -10.63 15.09 2.70
N ASP A 147 -10.13 16.28 2.56
CA ASP A 147 -10.38 17.34 3.54
C ASP A 147 -11.72 18.02 3.36
#